data_d4bf9c669f7aba5ca2bc663843f7e277
#
_entry.id   d4bf9c669f7aba5ca2bc663843f7e277
#
_cell.length_a   1.000
_cell.length_b   1.000
_cell.length_c   1.000
_cell.angle_alpha   90.00
_cell.angle_beta   90.00
_cell.angle_gamma   90.00
#
_symmetry.space_group_name_H-M   'P 1'
#
loop_
_entity.id
_entity.type
_entity.pdbx_description
1 polymer ?
#
loop_
_entity_poly.entity_id
_entity_poly.type
_entity_poly.pdbx_seq_one_letter_code
_entity_poly.pdbx_strand_id
1 'polypeptide(L)'
;MTKADIVNEIAKSTGAEKVQVQAIVEAFMESIKGSLEKKNNVYLRGFGSFIVKKRATKVSRNISKNTTITIPAHDIPAFKPAKSFAAKVK
;
A
#
# COMPACT_ATOMS: atom_id res chain seq x y z
N MET A 1 0.97 -11.12 -10.07
CA MET A 1 0.25 -11.77 -8.96
C MET A 1 -0.88 -10.88 -8.49
N THR A 2 -2.09 -11.43 -8.43
CA THR A 2 -3.27 -10.71 -8.01
C THR A 2 -3.69 -11.12 -6.60
N LYS A 3 -4.71 -10.44 -6.06
CA LYS A 3 -5.28 -10.82 -4.75
C LYS A 3 -5.76 -12.29 -4.77
N ALA A 4 -6.40 -12.71 -5.86
CA ALA A 4 -6.87 -14.09 -5.98
C ALA A 4 -5.72 -15.09 -5.95
N ASP A 5 -4.60 -14.78 -6.60
CA ASP A 5 -3.42 -15.63 -6.59
C ASP A 5 -2.84 -15.76 -5.18
N ILE A 6 -2.80 -14.65 -4.45
CA ILE A 6 -2.29 -14.63 -3.07
C ILE A 6 -3.20 -15.48 -2.17
N VAL A 7 -4.52 -15.34 -2.32
CA VAL A 7 -5.49 -16.12 -1.54
C VAL A 7 -5.30 -17.62 -1.79
N ASN A 8 -5.16 -18.01 -3.06
CA ASN A 8 -4.94 -19.41 -3.42
C ASN A 8 -3.64 -19.96 -2.82
N GLU A 9 -2.57 -19.18 -2.90
CA GLU A 9 -1.27 -19.58 -2.38
C GLU A 9 -1.30 -19.76 -0.86
N ILE A 10 -1.93 -18.83 -0.14
CA ILE A 10 -2.05 -18.91 1.31
C ILE A 10 -2.92 -20.11 1.71
N ALA A 11 -4.03 -20.32 1.03
CA ALA A 11 -4.91 -21.44 1.33
C ALA A 11 -4.17 -22.78 1.16
N LYS A 12 -3.35 -22.91 0.12
CA LYS A 12 -2.55 -24.12 -0.10
C LYS A 12 -1.48 -24.31 0.97
N SER A 13 -0.78 -23.24 1.34
CA SER A 13 0.34 -23.35 2.28
C SER A 13 -0.10 -23.52 3.73
N THR A 14 -1.27 -23.03 4.10
CA THR A 14 -1.78 -23.11 5.48
C THR A 14 -2.81 -24.21 5.70
N GLY A 15 -3.41 -24.71 4.62
CA GLY A 15 -4.53 -25.67 4.72
C GLY A 15 -5.86 -25.01 5.09
N ALA A 16 -5.92 -23.69 5.18
CA ALA A 16 -7.16 -22.98 5.51
C ALA A 16 -8.11 -22.95 4.31
N GLU A 17 -9.40 -22.77 4.59
CA GLU A 17 -10.39 -22.64 3.54
C GLU A 17 -10.20 -21.34 2.76
N LYS A 18 -10.33 -21.43 1.44
CA LYS A 18 -10.14 -20.28 0.55
C LYS A 18 -11.05 -19.10 0.91
N VAL A 19 -12.31 -19.38 1.27
CA VAL A 19 -13.27 -18.33 1.65
C VAL A 19 -12.81 -17.59 2.90
N GLN A 20 -12.30 -18.31 3.90
CA GLN A 20 -11.78 -17.71 5.12
C GLN A 20 -10.52 -16.90 4.84
N VAL A 21 -9.62 -17.42 4.01
CA VAL A 21 -8.39 -16.73 3.64
C VAL A 21 -8.72 -15.41 2.92
N GLN A 22 -9.68 -15.45 2.01
CA GLN A 22 -10.10 -14.25 1.29
C GLN A 22 -10.64 -13.18 2.25
N ALA A 23 -11.48 -13.58 3.20
CA ALA A 23 -12.04 -12.66 4.19
C ALA A 23 -10.94 -12.02 5.04
N ILE A 24 -9.96 -12.82 5.47
CA ILE A 24 -8.84 -12.34 6.30
C ILE A 24 -7.95 -11.39 5.50
N VAL A 25 -7.63 -11.73 4.26
CA VAL A 25 -6.79 -10.89 3.40
C VAL A 25 -7.47 -9.54 3.15
N GLU A 26 -8.76 -9.56 2.86
CA GLU A 26 -9.51 -8.32 2.64
C GLU A 26 -9.59 -7.47 3.91
N ALA A 27 -9.83 -8.09 5.05
CA ALA A 27 -9.86 -7.39 6.34
C ALA A 27 -8.50 -6.79 6.67
N PHE A 28 -7.41 -7.49 6.37
CA PHE A 28 -6.05 -7.02 6.56
C PHE A 28 -5.79 -5.74 5.75
N MET A 29 -6.17 -5.75 4.47
CA MET A 29 -5.99 -4.57 3.62
C MET A 29 -6.85 -3.39 4.07
N GLU A 30 -8.10 -3.65 4.47
CA GLU A 30 -8.99 -2.60 4.97
C GLU A 30 -8.48 -2.00 6.28
N SER A 31 -7.88 -2.81 7.14
CA SER A 31 -7.28 -2.34 8.39
C SER A 31 -6.11 -1.39 8.12
N ILE A 32 -5.27 -1.71 7.15
CA ILE A 32 -4.15 -0.85 6.74
C ILE A 32 -4.67 0.45 6.15
N LYS A 33 -5.66 0.38 5.26
CA LYS A 33 -6.27 1.58 4.67
C LYS A 33 -6.84 2.51 5.73
N GLY A 34 -7.60 1.96 6.67
CA GLY A 34 -8.22 2.73 7.74
C GLY A 34 -7.19 3.41 8.64
N SER A 35 -6.08 2.72 8.94
CA SER A 35 -5.01 3.28 9.74
C SER A 35 -4.36 4.47 9.03
N LEU A 36 -4.06 4.33 7.75
CA LEU A 36 -3.43 5.38 6.96
C LEU A 36 -4.37 6.58 6.75
N GLU A 37 -5.67 6.34 6.64
CA GLU A 37 -6.65 7.43 6.57
C GLU A 37 -6.61 8.28 7.82
N LYS A 38 -6.34 7.69 8.98
CA LYS A 38 -6.21 8.39 10.26
C LYS A 38 -4.80 8.94 10.47
N LYS A 39 -3.94 8.89 9.47
CA LYS A 39 -2.55 9.35 9.52
C LYS A 39 -1.69 8.53 10.48
N ASN A 40 -2.04 7.28 10.70
CA ASN A 40 -1.26 6.34 11.50
C ASN A 40 -0.50 5.38 10.60
N ASN A 41 0.80 5.29 10.80
CA ASN A 41 1.64 4.36 10.04
C ASN A 41 1.44 2.93 10.53
N VAL A 42 1.62 1.96 9.64
CA VAL A 42 1.51 0.54 9.97
C VAL A 42 2.87 -0.11 9.79
N TYR A 43 3.39 -0.72 10.84
CA TYR A 43 4.70 -1.35 10.83
C TYR A 43 4.54 -2.87 10.89
N LEU A 44 5.07 -3.55 9.86
CA LEU A 44 5.01 -5.01 9.75
C LEU A 44 6.43 -5.56 9.80
N ARG A 45 6.80 -6.10 10.96
CA ARG A 45 8.15 -6.59 11.21
C ARG A 45 8.56 -7.64 10.18
N GLY A 46 9.75 -7.45 9.59
CA GLY A 46 10.28 -8.37 8.58
C GLY A 46 9.73 -8.18 7.17
N PHE A 47 8.69 -7.38 7.02
CA PHE A 47 8.07 -7.11 5.72
C PHE A 47 8.31 -5.66 5.28
N GLY A 48 7.86 -4.71 6.08
CA GLY A 48 8.00 -3.30 5.74
C GLY A 48 7.03 -2.44 6.53
N SER A 49 6.92 -1.19 6.10
CA SER A 49 6.04 -0.22 6.75
C SER A 49 5.16 0.46 5.71
N PHE A 50 3.87 0.57 6.01
CA PHE A 50 2.97 1.42 5.26
C PHE A 50 2.94 2.76 5.96
N ILE A 51 3.35 3.81 5.27
CA ILE A 51 3.51 5.14 5.86
C ILE A 51 2.68 6.16 5.11
N VAL A 52 2.35 7.23 5.81
CA VAL A 52 1.73 8.41 5.19
C VAL A 52 2.86 9.35 4.81
N LYS A 53 2.97 9.62 3.53
CA LYS A 53 4.02 10.49 3.00
C LYS A 53 3.37 11.78 2.51
N LYS A 54 3.97 12.91 2.89
CA LYS A 54 3.48 14.20 2.47
C LYS A 54 4.06 14.60 1.13
N ARG A 55 3.21 14.84 0.15
CA ARG A 55 3.61 15.39 -1.13
C ARG A 55 3.57 16.91 -1.08
N ALA A 56 4.66 17.53 -1.46
CA ALA A 56 4.74 18.99 -1.54
C ALA A 56 3.84 19.51 -2.68
N THR A 57 3.46 20.78 -2.56
CA THR A 57 2.73 21.48 -3.61
C THR A 57 3.51 21.39 -4.92
N LYS A 58 2.82 21.02 -5.98
CA LYS A 58 3.42 20.85 -7.29
C LYS A 58 2.72 21.75 -8.30
N VAL A 59 3.50 22.44 -9.12
CA VAL A 59 2.99 23.27 -10.20
C VAL A 59 3.26 22.54 -11.50
N SER A 60 2.21 22.34 -12.29
CA SER A 60 2.31 21.68 -13.58
C SER A 60 1.75 22.62 -14.66
N ARG A 61 2.42 22.64 -15.81
CA ARG A 61 2.01 23.49 -16.92
C ARG A 61 1.25 22.67 -17.95
N ASN A 62 0.06 23.15 -18.30
CA ASN A 62 -0.73 22.51 -19.36
C ASN A 62 -0.30 23.13 -20.71
N ILE A 63 0.44 22.36 -21.50
CA ILE A 63 1.01 22.82 -22.76
C ILE A 63 -0.05 23.17 -23.78
N SER A 64 -1.13 22.40 -23.86
CA SER A 64 -2.17 22.62 -24.89
C SER A 64 -3.00 23.87 -24.64
N LYS A 65 -3.21 24.24 -23.38
CA LYS A 65 -3.97 25.45 -23.02
C LYS A 65 -3.10 26.60 -22.53
N ASN A 66 -1.81 26.36 -22.44
CA ASN A 66 -0.84 27.33 -21.94
C ASN A 66 -1.21 27.89 -20.55
N THR A 67 -1.80 27.04 -19.72
CA THR A 67 -2.19 27.41 -18.36
C THR A 67 -1.38 26.64 -17.33
N THR A 68 -1.26 27.20 -16.14
CA THR A 68 -0.54 26.58 -15.03
C THR A 68 -1.54 25.90 -14.10
N ILE A 69 -1.30 24.62 -13.79
CA ILE A 69 -2.11 23.85 -12.87
C ILE A 69 -1.33 23.68 -11.58
N THR A 70 -1.90 24.09 -10.47
CA THR A 70 -1.30 23.91 -9.14
C THR A 70 -1.95 22.73 -8.45
N ILE A 71 -1.13 21.73 -8.09
CA ILE A 71 -1.57 20.58 -7.31
C ILE A 71 -1.20 20.85 -5.85
N PRO A 72 -2.16 21.03 -4.95
CA PRO A 72 -1.86 21.35 -3.55
C PRO A 72 -1.14 20.20 -2.84
N ALA A 73 -0.47 20.52 -1.75
CA ALA A 73 0.16 19.53 -0.90
C ALA A 73 -0.90 18.57 -0.38
N HIS A 74 -0.58 17.28 -0.38
CA HIS A 74 -1.50 16.24 0.09
C HIS A 74 -0.73 15.04 0.62
N ASP A 75 -1.40 14.22 1.41
CA ASP A 75 -0.82 13.00 1.94
C ASP A 75 -1.12 11.83 1.02
N ILE A 76 -0.14 10.96 0.83
CA ILE A 76 -0.29 9.76 0.02
C ILE A 76 0.19 8.54 0.81
N PRO A 77 -0.40 7.36 0.58
CA PRO A 77 0.14 6.14 1.17
C PRO A 77 1.42 5.75 0.43
N ALA A 78 2.39 5.21 1.17
CA ALA A 78 3.62 4.71 0.61
C ALA A 78 4.04 3.45 1.36
N PHE A 79 4.82 2.60 0.68
CA PHE A 79 5.34 1.38 1.28
C PHE A 79 6.86 1.46 1.32
N LYS A 80 7.43 1.26 2.52
CA LYS A 80 8.87 1.21 2.72
C LYS A 80 9.24 -0.22 3.14
N PRO A 81 9.92 -0.99 2.26
CA PRO A 81 10.27 -2.37 2.60
C PRO A 81 11.29 -2.43 3.74
N ALA A 82 11.19 -3.49 4.55
CA ALA A 82 12.19 -3.75 5.59
C ALA A 82 13.52 -4.13 4.94
N LYS A 83 14.62 -3.86 5.64
CA LYS A 83 15.97 -4.19 5.12
C LYS A 83 16.10 -5.65 4.75
N SER A 84 15.61 -6.55 5.60
CA SER A 84 15.66 -7.99 5.35
C SER A 84 14.87 -8.39 4.11
N PHE A 85 13.74 -7.74 3.87
CA PHE A 85 12.92 -7.98 2.68
C PHE A 85 13.62 -7.44 1.43
N ALA A 86 14.10 -6.21 1.49
CA ALA A 86 14.81 -5.58 0.37
C ALA A 86 16.02 -6.39 -0.06
N ALA A 87 16.75 -6.95 0.92
CA ALA A 87 17.92 -7.79 0.64
C ALA A 87 17.56 -9.08 -0.11
N LYS A 88 16.37 -9.65 0.15
CA LYS A 88 15.91 -10.87 -0.53
C LYS A 88 15.53 -10.65 -1.98
N VAL A 89 15.08 -9.45 -2.32
CA VAL A 89 14.62 -9.13 -3.68
C VAL A 89 15.76 -8.68 -4.57
N LYS A 90 16.83 -8.28 -3.99
CA LYS A 90 17.98 -7.70 -4.67
C LYS A 90 18.69 -8.64 -5.65
#